data_acd80da64c77e2defce58138a9a9fe61
#
_entry.id   acd80da64c77e2defce58138a9a9fe61
#
_cell.length_a   1.000
_cell.length_b   1.000
_cell.length_c   1.000
_cell.angle_alpha   90.00
_cell.angle_beta   90.00
_cell.angle_gamma   90.00
#
_symmetry.space_group_name_H-M   'P 1'
#
loop_
_entity.id
_entity.type
_entity.pdbx_description
1 polymer ?
#
loop_
_entity_poly.entity_id
_entity_poly.type
_entity_poly.pdbx_seq_one_letter_code
_entity_poly.pdbx_strand_id
1 'polypeptide(L)'
;MPRLTDKVCGTREIRRYRQEVVAGLRGTVLEIGFGSGLNVPLYPPEVERVLAVDPSEVGLALAAPRIAASPVPVEVIGLDGQEIPLPDESVDGVLSTFTLCTVPDPSRALHEVRRILRPGAWFHFLEHGLSPDPDVQRWQHRCNGLQQRFAAGCNLDRAHDRLVHDAGLEIMDLRHDELAGPRCMRPWGYLYQGVARRPDEPERALSTRSR
;
A
#
# COMPACT_ATOMS: atom_id res chain seq x y z
N MET A 1 -4.80 15.18 -12.53
CA MET A 1 -3.80 14.26 -11.97
C MET A 1 -4.17 12.78 -12.07
N PRO A 2 -5.35 12.24 -11.66
CA PRO A 2 -5.61 10.78 -11.67
C PRO A 2 -5.40 10.07 -13.01
N ARG A 3 -5.76 10.70 -14.14
CA ARG A 3 -5.53 10.13 -15.49
C ARG A 3 -4.05 9.99 -15.88
N LEU A 4 -3.21 10.91 -15.40
CA LEU A 4 -1.75 10.82 -15.63
C LEU A 4 -1.14 9.73 -14.76
N THR A 5 -1.53 9.68 -13.50
CA THR A 5 -1.15 8.62 -12.55
C THR A 5 -1.56 7.24 -13.07
N ASP A 6 -2.78 7.09 -13.59
CA ASP A 6 -3.26 5.85 -14.21
C ASP A 6 -2.34 5.39 -15.35
N LYS A 7 -1.90 6.31 -16.23
CA LYS A 7 -0.98 5.98 -17.32
C LYS A 7 0.41 5.60 -16.82
N VAL A 8 0.97 6.38 -15.90
CA VAL A 8 2.34 6.17 -15.38
C VAL A 8 2.40 4.89 -14.55
N CYS A 9 1.47 4.72 -13.61
CA CYS A 9 1.40 3.54 -12.74
C CYS A 9 0.81 2.30 -13.43
N GLY A 10 0.26 2.44 -14.63
CA GLY A 10 -0.28 1.36 -15.47
C GLY A 10 0.70 0.83 -16.52
N THR A 11 1.96 1.28 -16.54
CA THR A 11 2.97 0.77 -17.46
C THR A 11 3.22 -0.72 -17.28
N ARG A 12 3.71 -1.39 -18.35
CA ARG A 12 4.00 -2.83 -18.31
C ARG A 12 5.01 -3.20 -17.23
N GLU A 13 5.99 -2.33 -17.01
CA GLU A 13 7.01 -2.51 -15.97
C GLU A 13 6.39 -2.47 -14.58
N ILE A 14 5.63 -1.42 -14.24
CA ILE A 14 4.96 -1.29 -12.94
C ILE A 14 3.91 -2.39 -12.73
N ARG A 15 3.21 -2.82 -13.80
CA ARG A 15 2.27 -3.94 -13.73
C ARG A 15 2.92 -5.24 -13.24
N ARG A 16 4.19 -5.50 -13.60
CA ARG A 16 4.93 -6.67 -13.11
C ARG A 16 5.10 -6.62 -11.58
N TYR A 17 5.52 -5.48 -11.04
CA TYR A 17 5.63 -5.30 -9.59
C TYR A 17 4.28 -5.45 -8.89
N ARG A 18 3.19 -4.91 -9.50
CA ARG A 18 1.83 -5.12 -8.98
C ARG A 18 1.43 -6.59 -8.96
N GLN A 19 1.74 -7.35 -10.00
CA GLN A 19 1.47 -8.80 -10.03
C GLN A 19 2.20 -9.55 -8.93
N GLU A 20 3.45 -9.18 -8.66
CA GLU A 20 4.23 -9.81 -7.60
C GLU A 20 3.69 -9.45 -6.20
N VAL A 21 3.33 -8.18 -5.96
CA VAL A 21 2.87 -7.75 -4.64
C VAL A 21 1.46 -8.26 -4.29
N VAL A 22 0.59 -8.47 -5.28
CA VAL A 22 -0.75 -9.05 -5.00
C VAL A 22 -0.71 -10.57 -4.84
N ALA A 23 0.36 -11.22 -5.27
CA ALA A 23 0.52 -12.66 -5.11
C ALA A 23 0.52 -13.03 -3.63
N GLY A 24 -0.27 -14.04 -3.26
CA GLY A 24 -0.43 -14.47 -1.87
C GLY A 24 -1.54 -13.76 -1.07
N LEU A 25 -2.19 -12.74 -1.62
CA LEU A 25 -3.43 -12.19 -1.05
C LEU A 25 -4.53 -13.24 -1.09
N ARG A 26 -5.38 -13.26 -0.06
CA ARG A 26 -6.50 -14.22 0.06
C ARG A 26 -7.59 -13.70 1.00
N GLY A 27 -8.78 -14.30 0.93
CA GLY A 27 -9.91 -13.97 1.79
C GLY A 27 -10.42 -12.54 1.58
N THR A 28 -10.77 -11.87 2.64
CA THR A 28 -11.20 -10.46 2.63
C THR A 28 -9.97 -9.54 2.68
N VAL A 29 -9.76 -8.77 1.62
CA VAL A 29 -8.61 -7.85 1.47
C VAL A 29 -9.10 -6.41 1.52
N LEU A 30 -8.42 -5.56 2.29
CA LEU A 30 -8.54 -4.11 2.15
C LEU A 30 -7.45 -3.58 1.22
N GLU A 31 -7.81 -2.77 0.24
CA GLU A 31 -6.86 -1.97 -0.55
C GLU A 31 -6.96 -0.49 -0.18
N ILE A 32 -5.84 0.08 0.31
CA ILE A 32 -5.71 1.50 0.62
C ILE A 32 -5.13 2.22 -0.60
N GLY A 33 -5.78 3.33 -0.99
CA GLY A 33 -5.39 4.08 -2.18
C GLY A 33 -5.70 3.33 -3.45
N PHE A 34 -6.93 2.83 -3.54
CA PHE A 34 -7.45 2.04 -4.65
C PHE A 34 -7.31 2.71 -6.01
N GLY A 35 -7.41 4.04 -6.06
CA GLY A 35 -7.23 4.86 -7.25
C GLY A 35 -8.13 4.43 -8.40
N SER A 36 -7.51 4.22 -9.56
CA SER A 36 -8.20 3.77 -10.77
C SER A 36 -8.38 2.24 -10.86
N GLY A 37 -8.08 1.49 -9.80
CA GLY A 37 -8.27 0.04 -9.76
C GLY A 37 -7.27 -0.75 -10.61
N LEU A 38 -6.01 -0.32 -10.67
CA LEU A 38 -4.96 -0.99 -11.46
C LEU A 38 -4.64 -2.40 -10.96
N ASN A 39 -4.94 -2.71 -9.70
CA ASN A 39 -4.76 -4.04 -9.13
C ASN A 39 -5.94 -4.98 -9.41
N VAL A 40 -7.11 -4.46 -9.74
CA VAL A 40 -8.34 -5.26 -9.93
C VAL A 40 -8.16 -6.46 -10.87
N PRO A 41 -7.54 -6.32 -12.06
CA PRO A 41 -7.34 -7.46 -12.96
C PRO A 41 -6.19 -8.40 -12.53
N LEU A 42 -5.60 -8.18 -11.36
CA LEU A 42 -4.43 -8.90 -10.86
C LEU A 42 -4.70 -9.68 -9.58
N TYR A 43 -5.85 -9.49 -8.92
CA TYR A 43 -6.18 -10.23 -7.70
C TYR A 43 -6.18 -11.73 -7.97
N PRO A 44 -5.50 -12.51 -7.12
CA PRO A 44 -5.51 -13.96 -7.23
C PRO A 44 -6.90 -14.53 -6.88
N PRO A 45 -7.23 -15.74 -7.36
CA PRO A 45 -8.53 -16.37 -7.15
C PRO A 45 -8.84 -16.69 -5.68
N GLU A 46 -7.84 -16.69 -4.81
CA GLU A 46 -7.97 -16.88 -3.38
C GLU A 46 -8.53 -15.64 -2.65
N VAL A 47 -8.61 -14.49 -3.33
CA VAL A 47 -9.26 -13.29 -2.81
C VAL A 47 -10.77 -13.42 -2.99
N GLU A 48 -11.51 -13.44 -1.88
CA GLU A 48 -12.96 -13.60 -1.88
C GLU A 48 -13.68 -12.28 -2.15
N ARG A 49 -13.14 -11.18 -1.63
CA ARG A 49 -13.61 -9.81 -1.86
C ARG A 49 -12.55 -8.77 -1.54
N VAL A 50 -12.68 -7.61 -2.18
CA VAL A 50 -11.85 -6.44 -1.90
C VAL A 50 -12.71 -5.31 -1.35
N LEU A 51 -12.28 -4.76 -0.22
CA LEU A 51 -12.78 -3.52 0.35
C LEU A 51 -11.82 -2.40 -0.08
N ALA A 52 -12.33 -1.32 -0.65
CA ALA A 52 -11.50 -0.26 -1.22
C ALA A 52 -11.67 1.06 -0.48
N VAL A 53 -10.56 1.74 -0.21
CA VAL A 53 -10.53 3.08 0.37
C VAL A 53 -9.73 4.00 -0.54
N ASP A 54 -10.36 5.07 -1.03
CA ASP A 54 -9.70 6.09 -1.84
C ASP A 54 -10.46 7.44 -1.80
N PRO A 55 -9.78 8.58 -1.57
CA PRO A 55 -10.40 9.90 -1.56
C PRO A 55 -10.75 10.46 -2.95
N SER A 56 -10.28 9.81 -4.03
CA SER A 56 -10.39 10.32 -5.39
C SER A 56 -11.64 9.83 -6.13
N GLU A 57 -12.71 10.62 -6.14
CA GLU A 57 -13.89 10.31 -6.96
C GLU A 57 -13.54 10.08 -8.45
N VAL A 58 -12.58 10.85 -8.98
CA VAL A 58 -12.10 10.67 -10.36
C VAL A 58 -11.37 9.34 -10.52
N GLY A 59 -10.58 8.93 -9.53
CA GLY A 59 -9.93 7.61 -9.50
C GLY A 59 -10.99 6.51 -9.53
N LEU A 60 -11.95 6.56 -8.64
CA LEU A 60 -13.03 5.58 -8.53
C LEU A 60 -13.89 5.52 -9.82
N ALA A 61 -14.17 6.66 -10.46
CA ALA A 61 -14.85 6.68 -11.75
C ALA A 61 -14.03 5.98 -12.87
N LEU A 62 -12.70 6.11 -12.86
CA LEU A 62 -11.82 5.39 -13.78
C LEU A 62 -11.74 3.89 -13.44
N ALA A 63 -11.95 3.51 -12.20
CA ALA A 63 -11.96 2.12 -11.74
C ALA A 63 -13.23 1.36 -12.16
N ALA A 64 -14.35 2.05 -12.33
CA ALA A 64 -15.65 1.43 -12.55
C ALA A 64 -15.68 0.35 -13.66
N PRO A 65 -15.08 0.53 -14.85
CA PRO A 65 -15.02 -0.53 -15.86
C PRO A 65 -14.22 -1.75 -15.44
N ARG A 66 -13.13 -1.54 -14.66
CA ARG A 66 -12.30 -2.63 -14.15
C ARG A 66 -13.03 -3.42 -13.06
N ILE A 67 -13.75 -2.71 -12.19
CA ILE A 67 -14.59 -3.33 -11.15
C ILE A 67 -15.70 -4.16 -11.80
N ALA A 68 -16.40 -3.61 -12.80
CA ALA A 68 -17.48 -4.32 -13.49
C ALA A 68 -17.00 -5.59 -14.23
N ALA A 69 -15.74 -5.64 -14.65
CA ALA A 69 -15.13 -6.80 -15.31
C ALA A 69 -14.43 -7.77 -14.33
N SER A 70 -14.39 -7.45 -13.04
CA SER A 70 -13.68 -8.24 -12.04
C SER A 70 -14.47 -9.50 -11.65
N PRO A 71 -13.82 -10.67 -11.59
CA PRO A 71 -14.44 -11.84 -10.96
C PRO A 71 -14.49 -11.74 -9.44
N VAL A 72 -13.64 -10.88 -8.83
CA VAL A 72 -13.59 -10.64 -7.40
C VAL A 72 -14.49 -9.43 -7.09
N PRO A 73 -15.46 -9.54 -6.18
CA PRO A 73 -16.29 -8.41 -5.73
C PRO A 73 -15.42 -7.29 -5.12
N VAL A 74 -15.68 -6.06 -5.54
CA VAL A 74 -15.00 -4.86 -5.01
C VAL A 74 -16.05 -3.91 -4.45
N GLU A 75 -15.90 -3.51 -3.19
CA GLU A 75 -16.75 -2.58 -2.49
C GLU A 75 -15.95 -1.36 -2.01
N VAL A 76 -16.38 -0.15 -2.37
CA VAL A 76 -15.77 1.09 -1.87
C VAL A 76 -16.42 1.44 -0.55
N ILE A 77 -15.65 1.42 0.54
CA ILE A 77 -16.15 1.55 1.92
C ILE A 77 -15.77 2.87 2.61
N GLY A 78 -14.83 3.63 2.05
CA GLY A 78 -14.35 4.86 2.68
C GLY A 78 -13.45 5.70 1.78
N LEU A 79 -13.13 6.89 2.27
CA LEU A 79 -12.33 7.89 1.55
C LEU A 79 -10.96 8.13 2.19
N ASP A 80 -10.75 7.74 3.46
CA ASP A 80 -9.50 8.02 4.19
C ASP A 80 -8.85 6.74 4.73
N GLY A 81 -7.65 6.45 4.24
CA GLY A 81 -6.84 5.33 4.75
C GLY A 81 -6.26 5.56 6.15
N GLN A 82 -6.40 6.76 6.71
CA GLN A 82 -5.97 7.10 8.07
C GLN A 82 -7.10 6.94 9.09
N GLU A 83 -8.33 6.64 8.63
CA GLU A 83 -9.51 6.37 9.45
C GLU A 83 -10.40 5.38 8.70
N ILE A 84 -10.13 4.09 8.91
CA ILE A 84 -10.77 3.03 8.15
C ILE A 84 -12.05 2.59 8.86
N PRO A 85 -13.23 2.64 8.20
CA PRO A 85 -14.52 2.31 8.81
C PRO A 85 -14.74 0.80 8.91
N LEU A 86 -13.78 0.09 9.48
CA LEU A 86 -13.81 -1.35 9.71
C LEU A 86 -13.54 -1.66 11.19
N PRO A 87 -14.15 -2.72 11.74
CA PRO A 87 -13.81 -3.22 13.06
C PRO A 87 -12.35 -3.68 13.13
N ASP A 88 -11.83 -3.77 14.36
CA ASP A 88 -10.56 -4.43 14.62
C ASP A 88 -10.61 -5.88 14.11
N GLU A 89 -9.46 -6.39 13.65
CA GLU A 89 -9.29 -7.81 13.29
C GLU A 89 -10.32 -8.34 12.28
N SER A 90 -10.68 -7.54 11.29
CA SER A 90 -11.78 -7.81 10.36
C SER A 90 -11.35 -8.31 8.99
N VAL A 91 -10.05 -8.14 8.60
CA VAL A 91 -9.56 -8.51 7.28
C VAL A 91 -8.41 -9.51 7.33
N ASP A 92 -8.30 -10.31 6.26
CA ASP A 92 -7.28 -11.36 6.09
C ASP A 92 -6.02 -10.84 5.43
N GLY A 93 -6.10 -9.66 4.78
CA GLY A 93 -4.98 -8.99 4.15
C GLY A 93 -5.23 -7.51 3.91
N VAL A 94 -4.14 -6.75 3.82
CA VAL A 94 -4.17 -5.35 3.38
C VAL A 94 -3.17 -5.16 2.26
N LEU A 95 -3.55 -4.41 1.23
CA LEU A 95 -2.71 -4.00 0.10
C LEU A 95 -2.55 -2.49 0.07
N SER A 96 -1.32 -2.01 -0.13
CA SER A 96 -1.01 -0.61 -0.43
C SER A 96 -0.08 -0.53 -1.63
N THR A 97 -0.46 0.24 -2.67
CA THR A 97 0.38 0.43 -3.83
C THR A 97 0.43 1.89 -4.24
N PHE A 98 1.62 2.52 -4.11
CA PHE A 98 1.85 3.94 -4.38
C PHE A 98 0.92 4.88 -3.61
N THR A 99 0.61 4.52 -2.37
CA THR A 99 -0.33 5.23 -1.49
C THR A 99 0.36 5.75 -0.25
N LEU A 100 1.12 4.95 0.47
CA LEU A 100 1.83 5.38 1.68
C LEU A 100 2.82 6.50 1.40
N CYS A 101 3.33 6.61 0.18
CA CYS A 101 4.15 7.74 -0.23
C CYS A 101 3.35 9.05 -0.37
N THR A 102 1.99 8.99 -0.50
CA THR A 102 1.13 10.16 -0.74
C THR A 102 0.26 10.56 0.45
N VAL A 103 -0.12 9.64 1.32
CA VAL A 103 -0.97 9.95 2.48
C VAL A 103 -0.29 10.99 3.39
N PRO A 104 -1.03 11.92 4.00
CA PRO A 104 -0.47 12.94 4.88
C PRO A 104 0.29 12.33 6.07
N ASP A 105 -0.32 11.39 6.78
CA ASP A 105 0.27 10.68 7.92
C ASP A 105 0.33 9.16 7.65
N PRO A 106 1.47 8.64 7.14
CA PRO A 106 1.63 7.22 6.88
C PRO A 106 1.69 6.39 8.18
N SER A 107 2.13 6.97 9.29
CA SER A 107 2.16 6.27 10.57
C SER A 107 0.75 5.98 11.06
N ARG A 108 -0.16 6.97 11.00
CA ARG A 108 -1.56 6.79 11.32
C ARG A 108 -2.22 5.74 10.43
N ALA A 109 -1.97 5.80 9.11
CA ALA A 109 -2.49 4.81 8.16
C ALA A 109 -2.00 3.39 8.50
N LEU A 110 -0.73 3.22 8.84
CA LEU A 110 -0.17 1.91 9.19
C LEU A 110 -0.66 1.39 10.55
N HIS A 111 -0.96 2.25 11.51
CA HIS A 111 -1.63 1.84 12.75
C HIS A 111 -3.06 1.33 12.48
N GLU A 112 -3.79 1.99 11.57
CA GLU A 112 -5.10 1.49 11.13
C GLU A 112 -4.98 0.14 10.39
N VAL A 113 -3.98 0.00 9.51
CA VAL A 113 -3.65 -1.30 8.87
C VAL A 113 -3.47 -2.39 9.93
N ARG A 114 -2.62 -2.12 10.93
CA ARG A 114 -2.39 -3.09 12.02
C ARG A 114 -3.65 -3.39 12.82
N ARG A 115 -4.48 -2.38 13.10
CA ARG A 115 -5.73 -2.54 13.85
C ARG A 115 -6.70 -3.49 13.16
N ILE A 116 -6.93 -3.30 11.86
CA ILE A 116 -7.95 -4.06 11.11
C ILE A 116 -7.49 -5.44 10.65
N LEU A 117 -6.17 -5.68 10.51
CA LEU A 117 -5.63 -7.00 10.20
C LEU A 117 -5.93 -7.97 11.34
N ARG A 118 -6.36 -9.18 11.03
CA ARG A 118 -6.40 -10.27 12.01
C ARG A 118 -5.01 -10.62 12.51
N PRO A 119 -4.84 -11.13 13.73
CA PRO A 119 -3.58 -11.72 14.17
C PRO A 119 -3.05 -12.72 13.12
N GLY A 120 -1.78 -12.63 12.78
CA GLY A 120 -1.16 -13.47 11.75
C GLY A 120 -1.49 -13.10 10.29
N ALA A 121 -2.36 -12.13 10.05
CA ALA A 121 -2.71 -11.67 8.69
C ALA A 121 -1.62 -10.77 8.09
N TRP A 122 -1.71 -10.53 6.76
CA TRP A 122 -0.63 -10.03 5.95
C TRP A 122 -0.88 -8.62 5.42
N PHE A 123 0.16 -7.80 5.44
CA PHE A 123 0.22 -6.50 4.78
C PHE A 123 1.19 -6.56 3.60
N HIS A 124 0.69 -6.30 2.41
CA HIS A 124 1.45 -6.25 1.17
C HIS A 124 1.60 -4.80 0.72
N PHE A 125 2.80 -4.38 0.35
CA PHE A 125 3.03 -3.01 -0.08
C PHE A 125 4.03 -2.88 -1.23
N LEU A 126 3.78 -1.88 -2.09
CA LEU A 126 4.64 -1.46 -3.18
C LEU A 126 4.64 0.07 -3.23
N GLU A 127 5.74 0.71 -2.85
CA GLU A 127 5.78 2.16 -2.63
C GLU A 127 7.05 2.81 -3.20
N HIS A 128 6.95 4.06 -3.64
CA HIS A 128 8.14 4.88 -3.83
C HIS A 128 8.73 5.24 -2.47
N GLY A 129 10.07 5.25 -2.36
CA GLY A 129 10.68 5.60 -1.09
C GLY A 129 12.12 6.07 -1.18
N LEU A 130 12.70 6.28 -0.02
CA LEU A 130 14.05 6.79 0.14
C LEU A 130 15.09 5.82 -0.41
N SER A 131 15.92 6.28 -1.35
CA SER A 131 17.04 5.51 -1.89
C SER A 131 18.13 5.34 -0.82
N PRO A 132 18.87 4.21 -0.79
CA PRO A 132 20.06 4.07 0.06
C PRO A 132 21.27 4.84 -0.48
N ASP A 133 21.27 5.27 -1.75
CA ASP A 133 22.34 6.05 -2.37
C ASP A 133 22.31 7.50 -1.87
N PRO A 134 23.34 7.98 -1.15
CA PRO A 134 23.37 9.34 -0.58
C PRO A 134 23.24 10.45 -1.62
N ASP A 135 23.70 10.22 -2.86
CA ASP A 135 23.59 11.20 -3.93
C ASP A 135 22.14 11.31 -4.41
N VAL A 136 21.44 10.19 -4.52
CA VAL A 136 20.01 10.14 -4.85
C VAL A 136 19.19 10.74 -3.72
N GLN A 137 19.50 10.42 -2.44
CA GLN A 137 18.82 11.00 -1.27
C GLN A 137 18.85 12.54 -1.28
N ARG A 138 20.04 13.12 -1.56
CA ARG A 138 20.15 14.58 -1.63
C ARG A 138 19.21 15.19 -2.66
N TRP A 139 19.03 14.54 -3.80
CA TRP A 139 18.08 14.95 -4.82
C TRP A 139 16.63 14.70 -4.40
N GLN A 140 16.33 13.57 -3.79
CA GLN A 140 15.00 13.28 -3.25
C GLN A 140 14.57 14.35 -2.26
N HIS A 141 15.38 14.68 -1.26
CA HIS A 141 15.08 15.74 -0.29
C HIS A 141 14.90 17.12 -0.94
N ARG A 142 15.75 17.46 -1.94
CA ARG A 142 15.62 18.74 -2.66
C ARG A 142 14.35 18.83 -3.50
N CYS A 143 13.98 17.75 -4.16
CA CYS A 143 12.82 17.70 -5.05
C CYS A 143 11.50 17.43 -4.29
N ASN A 144 11.56 16.95 -3.05
CA ASN A 144 10.39 16.46 -2.32
C ASN A 144 9.27 17.49 -2.22
N GLY A 145 9.56 18.74 -1.85
CA GLY A 145 8.55 19.79 -1.76
C GLY A 145 7.88 20.12 -3.11
N LEU A 146 8.65 20.05 -4.20
CA LEU A 146 8.11 20.22 -5.55
C LEU A 146 7.26 19.03 -5.96
N GLN A 147 7.74 17.83 -5.67
CA GLN A 147 7.05 16.57 -5.93
C GLN A 147 5.69 16.52 -5.21
N GLN A 148 5.63 16.84 -3.94
CA GLN A 148 4.39 16.91 -3.17
C GLN A 148 3.35 17.82 -3.85
N ARG A 149 3.79 18.97 -4.38
CA ARG A 149 2.90 19.94 -5.01
C ARG A 149 2.35 19.49 -6.36
N PHE A 150 3.17 18.76 -7.17
CA PHE A 150 2.82 18.43 -8.55
C PHE A 150 2.47 16.95 -8.78
N ALA A 151 2.75 16.07 -7.82
CA ALA A 151 2.49 14.63 -7.93
C ALA A 151 1.57 14.11 -6.81
N ALA A 152 0.45 14.79 -6.62
CA ALA A 152 -0.64 14.38 -5.72
C ALA A 152 -0.18 14.08 -4.27
N GLY A 153 0.81 14.82 -3.76
CA GLY A 153 1.30 14.64 -2.38
C GLY A 153 2.40 13.57 -2.23
N CYS A 154 2.87 12.97 -3.32
CA CYS A 154 3.89 11.93 -3.24
C CYS A 154 5.20 12.43 -2.60
N ASN A 155 5.69 11.71 -1.59
CA ASN A 155 6.95 11.94 -0.91
C ASN A 155 7.99 10.92 -1.40
N LEU A 156 9.16 11.41 -1.79
CA LEU A 156 10.25 10.59 -2.30
C LEU A 156 11.20 10.07 -1.20
N ASP A 157 11.09 10.63 0.01
CA ASP A 157 12.05 10.47 1.10
C ASP A 157 11.51 9.68 2.29
N ARG A 158 10.46 8.87 2.08
CA ARG A 158 9.91 7.98 3.11
C ARG A 158 10.66 6.65 3.15
N ALA A 159 11.13 6.25 4.33
CA ALA A 159 11.70 4.94 4.60
C ALA A 159 10.56 3.99 5.05
N HIS A 160 9.95 3.28 4.09
CA HIS A 160 8.75 2.47 4.36
C HIS A 160 9.02 1.27 5.26
N ASP A 161 10.22 0.70 5.22
CA ASP A 161 10.67 -0.34 6.12
C ASP A 161 10.57 0.09 7.60
N ARG A 162 11.05 1.29 7.91
CA ARG A 162 10.96 1.86 9.26
C ARG A 162 9.52 2.14 9.66
N LEU A 163 8.75 2.75 8.77
CA LEU A 163 7.34 3.07 9.04
C LEU A 163 6.51 1.82 9.34
N VAL A 164 6.72 0.73 8.57
CA VAL A 164 6.05 -0.56 8.78
C VAL A 164 6.45 -1.19 10.11
N HIS A 165 7.76 -1.19 10.40
CA HIS A 165 8.29 -1.70 11.67
C HIS A 165 7.76 -0.90 12.88
N ASP A 166 7.76 0.44 12.80
CA ASP A 166 7.33 1.33 13.90
C ASP A 166 5.83 1.21 14.18
N ALA A 167 5.04 0.79 13.19
CA ALA A 167 3.63 0.45 13.37
C ALA A 167 3.41 -0.91 14.05
N GLY A 168 4.47 -1.65 14.36
CA GLY A 168 4.40 -2.96 15.01
C GLY A 168 4.01 -4.09 14.08
N LEU A 169 4.33 -3.98 12.79
CA LEU A 169 4.21 -5.05 11.79
C LEU A 169 5.59 -5.69 11.58
N GLU A 170 5.62 -7.01 11.48
CA GLU A 170 6.85 -7.79 11.23
C GLU A 170 7.09 -7.90 9.73
N ILE A 171 8.19 -7.34 9.24
CA ILE A 171 8.58 -7.46 7.83
C ILE A 171 9.13 -8.88 7.60
N MET A 172 8.48 -9.64 6.73
CA MET A 172 8.82 -11.02 6.40
C MET A 172 9.60 -11.14 5.11
N ASP A 173 9.31 -10.28 4.12
CA ASP A 173 10.08 -10.13 2.89
C ASP A 173 10.13 -8.65 2.52
N LEU A 174 11.29 -8.18 2.10
CA LEU A 174 11.50 -6.81 1.65
C LEU A 174 12.49 -6.79 0.51
N ARG A 175 12.05 -6.23 -0.60
CA ARG A 175 12.88 -6.02 -1.78
C ARG A 175 12.93 -4.53 -2.10
N HIS A 176 14.11 -4.12 -2.51
CA HIS A 176 14.36 -2.80 -3.02
C HIS A 176 14.70 -2.92 -4.49
N ASP A 177 14.11 -2.08 -5.32
CA ASP A 177 14.39 -2.07 -6.74
C ASP A 177 14.49 -0.63 -7.26
N GLU A 178 15.15 -0.45 -8.38
CA GLU A 178 15.26 0.85 -9.05
C GLU A 178 14.73 0.70 -10.48
N LEU A 179 13.66 1.44 -10.79
CA LEU A 179 13.10 1.46 -12.14
C LEU A 179 14.14 1.87 -13.17
N ALA A 180 14.20 1.13 -14.26
CA ALA A 180 15.13 1.45 -15.35
C ALA A 180 14.81 2.81 -15.96
N GLY A 181 15.85 3.64 -16.14
CA GLY A 181 15.67 4.96 -16.69
C GLY A 181 16.93 5.80 -16.73
N PRO A 182 16.86 7.00 -17.31
CA PRO A 182 17.98 7.93 -17.34
C PRO A 182 18.34 8.39 -15.91
N ARG A 183 19.61 8.68 -15.68
CA ARG A 183 20.16 9.08 -14.38
C ARG A 183 19.37 10.21 -13.69
N CYS A 184 18.83 11.14 -14.46
CA CYS A 184 18.03 12.26 -13.92
C CYS A 184 16.70 11.80 -13.32
N MET A 185 16.22 10.59 -13.63
CA MET A 185 14.97 10.03 -13.10
C MET A 185 15.17 9.14 -11.87
N ARG A 186 16.38 8.83 -11.46
CA ARG A 186 16.70 8.00 -10.30
C ARG A 186 15.99 8.43 -9.00
N PRO A 187 15.82 9.73 -8.69
CA PRO A 187 15.07 10.13 -7.48
C PRO A 187 13.64 9.60 -7.42
N TRP A 188 13.04 9.31 -8.56
CA TRP A 188 11.66 8.81 -8.69
C TRP A 188 11.56 7.30 -8.91
N GLY A 189 12.68 6.62 -9.09
CA GLY A 189 12.72 5.21 -9.49
C GLY A 189 12.84 4.22 -8.33
N TYR A 190 13.12 4.66 -7.10
CA TYR A 190 13.40 3.73 -6.01
C TYR A 190 12.12 3.20 -5.39
N LEU A 191 11.98 1.87 -5.38
CA LEU A 191 10.80 1.15 -4.93
C LEU A 191 11.10 0.28 -3.70
N TYR A 192 10.13 0.25 -2.80
CA TYR A 192 10.00 -0.69 -1.71
C TYR A 192 8.88 -1.66 -2.06
N GLN A 193 9.18 -2.93 -2.19
CA GLN A 193 8.19 -3.98 -2.32
C GLN A 193 8.34 -4.94 -1.16
N GLY A 194 7.29 -5.13 -0.37
CA GLY A 194 7.41 -5.97 0.80
C GLY A 194 6.12 -6.62 1.23
N VAL A 195 6.31 -7.61 2.09
CA VAL A 195 5.25 -8.30 2.80
C VAL A 195 5.58 -8.27 4.29
N ALA A 196 4.64 -7.77 5.07
CA ALA A 196 4.73 -7.76 6.53
C ALA A 196 3.55 -8.54 7.13
N ARG A 197 3.69 -8.95 8.36
CA ARG A 197 2.68 -9.72 9.09
C ARG A 197 2.29 -8.97 10.36
N ARG A 198 1.00 -8.96 10.69
CA ARG A 198 0.60 -8.62 12.04
C ARG A 198 1.03 -9.76 12.97
N PRO A 199 1.85 -9.51 14.02
CA PRO A 199 2.21 -10.53 15.00
C PRO A 199 0.97 -11.16 15.62
N ASP A 200 1.04 -12.46 15.93
CA ASP A 200 0.07 -13.08 16.81
C ASP A 200 0.18 -12.42 18.19
N GLU A 201 -0.94 -12.06 18.82
CA GLU A 201 -0.88 -11.61 20.20
C GLU A 201 -0.39 -12.80 21.07
N PRO A 202 0.59 -12.56 21.97
CA PRO A 202 0.93 -13.60 22.93
C PRO A 202 -0.36 -13.99 23.67
N GLU A 203 -0.62 -15.30 23.73
CA GLU A 203 -1.76 -15.86 24.48
C GLU A 203 -1.83 -15.10 25.81
N ARG A 204 -2.93 -14.37 26.04
CA ARG A 204 -3.15 -13.73 27.34
C ARG A 204 -3.15 -14.86 28.34
N ALA A 205 -2.07 -14.97 29.09
CA ALA A 205 -1.97 -15.92 30.19
C ALA A 205 -3.23 -15.73 31.01
N LEU A 206 -4.13 -16.72 30.96
CA LEU A 206 -5.31 -16.79 31.80
C LEU A 206 -4.80 -16.73 33.23
N SER A 207 -4.80 -15.55 33.82
CA SER A 207 -4.56 -15.33 35.23
C SER A 207 -5.66 -16.10 35.95
N THR A 208 -5.37 -17.36 36.21
CA THR A 208 -6.10 -18.15 37.20
C THR A 208 -5.92 -17.45 38.53
N ARG A 209 -6.86 -16.55 38.84
CA ARG A 209 -7.11 -16.18 40.23
C ARG A 209 -7.68 -17.41 40.90
N SER A 210 -6.83 -18.28 41.42
CA SER A 210 -7.22 -19.24 42.46
C SER A 210 -7.46 -18.44 43.75
N ARG A 211 -8.65 -18.58 44.22
CA ARG A 211 -9.08 -18.16 45.57
C ARG A 211 -8.46 -19.07 46.63
#